data_ac9f569ecddf7739298a2d56a3129287
#
_entry.id   ac9f569ecddf7739298a2d56a3129287
#
_cell.length_a   1.000
_cell.length_b   1.000
_cell.length_c   1.000
_cell.angle_alpha   90.00
_cell.angle_beta   90.00
_cell.angle_gamma   90.00
#
_symmetry.space_group_name_H-M   'P 1'
#
loop_
_entity.id
_entity.type
_entity.pdbx_description
1 polymer ?
#
loop_
_entity_poly.entity_id
_entity_poly.type
_entity_poly.pdbx_seq_one_letter_code
_entity_poly.pdbx_strand_id
1 'polypeptide(L)'
;MERMRNMEKRELVCIGCPKGCVIIVEMQEKEILSLTGYTCKKGREYARKEVTHPMRSVTSTVCVRGGRDPLVSVKTDGEIPKEKIFACMEEIRKLVVKAPVQKGDVLIFNIAGTGVPLKATSDVQAKL
;
A
#
# COMPACT_ATOMS: atom_id res chain seq x y z
N MET A 1 -11.39 17.76 29.71
CA MET A 1 -10.49 16.68 30.12
C MET A 1 -10.55 15.47 29.23
N GLU A 2 -11.72 15.03 28.85
CA GLU A 2 -11.88 13.91 27.91
C GLU A 2 -11.30 14.19 26.53
N ARG A 3 -11.32 15.44 26.10
CA ARG A 3 -10.74 15.88 24.84
C ARG A 3 -9.24 15.61 24.74
N MET A 4 -8.55 15.68 25.85
CA MET A 4 -7.10 15.44 25.87
C MET A 4 -6.72 13.99 25.68
N ARG A 5 -7.63 13.06 25.94
CA ARG A 5 -7.42 11.64 25.75
C ARG A 5 -7.34 11.27 24.28
N ASN A 6 -7.97 12.07 23.41
CA ASN A 6 -8.01 11.82 21.97
C ASN A 6 -6.88 12.55 21.22
N MET A 7 -6.06 13.32 21.92
CA MET A 7 -4.91 13.97 21.31
C MET A 7 -3.77 12.99 21.12
N GLU A 8 -3.35 12.83 19.89
CA GLU A 8 -2.22 12.00 19.54
C GLU A 8 -1.10 12.86 18.99
N LYS A 9 0.12 12.53 19.41
CA LYS A 9 1.32 13.15 18.87
C LYS A 9 2.08 12.07 18.12
N ARG A 10 2.30 12.28 16.84
CA ARG A 10 3.01 11.33 15.99
C ARG A 10 4.28 11.96 15.44
N GLU A 11 5.35 11.20 15.44
CA GLU A 11 6.60 11.59 14.83
C GLU A 11 6.77 10.80 13.52
N LEU A 12 7.02 11.51 12.43
CA LEU A 12 7.21 10.92 11.11
C LEU A 12 8.56 11.39 10.56
N VAL A 13 9.24 10.48 9.86
CA VAL A 13 10.46 10.84 9.14
C VAL A 13 10.08 11.11 7.69
N CYS A 14 10.40 12.30 7.20
CA CYS A 14 10.11 12.67 5.82
C CYS A 14 10.94 11.84 4.85
N ILE A 15 10.27 11.17 3.92
CA ILE A 15 10.93 10.38 2.88
C ILE A 15 10.98 11.10 1.53
N GLY A 16 10.45 12.34 1.47
CA GLY A 16 10.41 13.11 0.23
C GLY A 16 11.75 13.71 -0.19
N CYS A 17 12.76 13.68 0.70
CA CYS A 17 14.09 14.18 0.40
C CYS A 17 15.12 13.45 1.28
N PRO A 18 16.43 13.52 0.93
CA PRO A 18 17.46 12.80 1.69
C PRO A 18 17.76 13.36 3.08
N LYS A 19 17.19 14.50 3.44
CA LYS A 19 17.45 15.12 4.75
C LYS A 19 16.90 14.34 5.94
N GLY A 20 15.84 13.53 5.72
CA GLY A 20 15.26 12.73 6.80
C GLY A 20 14.66 13.57 7.92
N CYS A 21 14.00 14.67 7.59
CA CYS A 21 13.40 15.55 8.59
C CYS A 21 12.35 14.84 9.43
N VAL A 22 12.42 15.01 10.74
CA VAL A 22 11.41 14.50 11.66
C VAL A 22 10.25 15.49 11.71
N ILE A 23 9.05 15.02 11.38
CA ILE A 23 7.85 15.83 11.38
C ILE A 23 6.98 15.43 12.56
N ILE A 24 6.58 16.42 13.35
CA ILE A 24 5.72 16.19 14.50
C ILE A 24 4.31 16.62 14.14
N VAL A 25 3.37 15.68 14.25
CA VAL A 25 1.96 15.91 13.97
C VAL A 25 1.16 15.76 15.25
N GLU A 26 0.43 16.78 15.61
CA GLU A 26 -0.52 16.73 16.73
C GLU A 26 -1.92 16.57 16.16
N MET A 27 -2.61 15.53 16.57
CA MET A 27 -3.94 15.17 16.04
C MET A 27 -4.96 14.99 17.13
N GLN A 28 -6.21 15.24 16.79
CA GLN A 28 -7.35 14.90 17.61
C GLN A 28 -8.42 14.32 16.67
N GLU A 29 -8.83 13.07 16.93
CA GLU A 29 -9.87 12.38 16.16
C GLU A 29 -9.70 12.46 14.64
N LYS A 30 -8.51 12.16 14.15
CA LYS A 30 -8.13 12.24 12.73
C LYS A 30 -8.00 13.65 12.18
N GLU A 31 -8.19 14.68 13.00
CA GLU A 31 -7.92 16.06 12.60
C GLU A 31 -6.49 16.45 12.96
N ILE A 32 -5.82 17.10 12.03
CA ILE A 32 -4.47 17.60 12.27
C ILE A 32 -4.58 18.96 12.93
N LEU A 33 -4.14 19.03 14.18
CA LEU A 33 -4.13 20.29 14.93
C LEU A 33 -2.87 21.10 14.67
N SER A 34 -1.74 20.42 14.52
CA SER A 34 -0.44 21.05 14.33
C SER A 34 0.48 20.15 13.53
N LEU A 35 1.30 20.75 12.71
CA LEU A 35 2.27 20.04 11.88
C LEU A 35 3.57 20.86 11.87
N THR A 36 4.62 20.31 12.49
CA THR A 36 5.90 21.00 12.64
C THR A 36 7.05 20.10 12.24
N GLY A 37 8.22 20.70 12.02
CA GLY A 37 9.43 19.96 11.70
C GLY A 37 9.67 19.72 10.22
N TYR A 38 8.70 20.04 9.35
CA TYR A 38 8.90 19.91 7.91
C TYR A 38 9.71 21.10 7.37
N THR A 39 10.54 20.84 6.37
CA THR A 39 11.34 21.88 5.71
C THR A 39 10.84 22.24 4.32
N CYS A 40 9.95 21.43 3.74
CA CYS A 40 9.42 21.66 2.40
C CYS A 40 7.96 21.17 2.30
N LYS A 41 7.30 21.63 1.22
CA LYS A 41 5.92 21.25 0.92
C LYS A 41 5.73 19.74 0.84
N LYS A 42 6.69 19.02 0.30
CA LYS A 42 6.62 17.56 0.16
C LYS A 42 6.53 16.86 1.51
N GLY A 43 7.29 17.32 2.50
CA GLY A 43 7.23 16.77 3.84
C GLY A 43 5.89 17.01 4.50
N ARG A 44 5.32 18.20 4.31
CA ARG A 44 4.01 18.56 4.84
C ARG A 44 2.92 17.68 4.24
N GLU A 45 2.93 17.51 2.92
CA GLU A 45 1.94 16.67 2.23
C GLU A 45 2.07 15.21 2.61
N TYR A 46 3.29 14.70 2.72
CA TYR A 46 3.56 13.36 3.17
C TYR A 46 2.98 13.09 4.56
N ALA A 47 3.28 13.98 5.51
CA ALA A 47 2.80 13.82 6.89
C ALA A 47 1.28 13.85 6.97
N ARG A 48 0.65 14.79 6.26
CA ARG A 48 -0.81 14.90 6.22
C ARG A 48 -1.45 13.63 5.65
N LYS A 49 -0.94 13.14 4.55
CA LYS A 49 -1.45 11.93 3.90
C LYS A 49 -1.25 10.69 4.78
N GLU A 50 -0.09 10.57 5.41
CA GLU A 50 0.27 9.42 6.24
C GLU A 50 -0.63 9.26 7.46
N VAL A 51 -1.06 10.36 8.06
CA VAL A 51 -1.88 10.31 9.27
C VAL A 51 -3.39 10.35 9.01
N THR A 52 -3.82 10.87 7.85
CA THR A 52 -5.25 10.95 7.51
C THR A 52 -5.69 9.83 6.59
N HIS A 53 -4.97 9.62 5.49
CA HIS A 53 -5.29 8.60 4.50
C HIS A 53 -4.02 7.87 4.07
N PRO A 54 -3.44 7.04 4.94
CA PRO A 54 -2.23 6.30 4.57
C PRO A 54 -2.54 5.33 3.44
N MET A 55 -1.75 5.41 2.37
CA MET A 55 -1.90 4.58 1.18
C MET A 55 -0.64 3.73 0.98
N ARG A 56 -0.81 2.53 0.48
CA ARG A 56 0.29 1.59 0.26
C ARG A 56 0.10 0.81 -1.03
N SER A 57 1.20 0.50 -1.71
CA SER A 57 1.20 -0.49 -2.79
C SER A 57 1.46 -1.86 -2.17
N VAL A 58 0.77 -2.87 -2.67
CA VAL A 58 0.94 -4.25 -2.19
C VAL A 58 1.66 -5.06 -3.25
N THR A 59 2.71 -5.76 -2.85
CA THR A 59 3.43 -6.71 -3.69
C THR A 59 3.38 -8.08 -3.01
N SER A 60 3.20 -9.14 -3.81
CA SER A 60 3.11 -10.49 -3.28
C SER A 60 3.37 -11.51 -4.38
N THR A 61 3.03 -12.76 -4.13
CA THR A 61 3.08 -13.84 -5.11
C THR A 61 1.76 -14.59 -5.11
N VAL A 62 1.41 -15.15 -6.27
CA VAL A 62 0.20 -15.92 -6.48
C VAL A 62 0.59 -17.31 -7.00
N CYS A 63 -0.11 -18.34 -6.55
CA CYS A 63 0.11 -19.70 -7.03
C CYS A 63 -0.28 -19.86 -8.49
N VAL A 64 0.56 -20.55 -9.25
CA VAL A 64 0.35 -20.80 -10.68
C VAL A 64 0.21 -22.31 -10.93
N ARG A 65 -0.84 -22.69 -11.63
CA ARG A 65 -1.04 -24.08 -12.07
C ARG A 65 -0.55 -24.27 -13.49
N GLY A 66 0.18 -25.35 -13.69
CA GLY A 66 0.67 -25.70 -15.02
C GLY A 66 1.79 -24.80 -15.52
N GLY A 67 2.43 -24.04 -14.64
CA GLY A 67 3.52 -23.17 -14.98
C GLY A 67 4.88 -23.79 -14.67
N ARG A 68 5.91 -23.30 -15.34
CA ARG A 68 7.29 -23.68 -15.04
C ARG A 68 7.69 -23.29 -13.62
N ASP A 69 7.15 -22.16 -13.16
CA ASP A 69 7.31 -21.71 -11.79
C ASP A 69 6.00 -21.89 -11.04
N PRO A 70 6.05 -22.27 -9.76
CA PRO A 70 4.83 -22.42 -8.96
C PRO A 70 4.21 -21.11 -8.53
N LEU A 71 4.93 -20.01 -8.64
CA LEU A 71 4.50 -18.69 -8.19
C LEU A 71 4.78 -17.64 -9.25
N VAL A 72 3.93 -16.61 -9.28
CA VAL A 72 4.14 -15.43 -10.11
C VAL A 72 4.10 -14.20 -9.20
N SER A 73 5.00 -13.26 -9.44
CA SER A 73 5.02 -12.00 -8.69
C SER A 73 3.87 -11.11 -9.14
N VAL A 74 3.22 -10.46 -8.19
CA VAL A 74 2.08 -9.59 -8.45
C VAL A 74 2.22 -8.29 -7.68
N LYS A 75 1.53 -7.24 -8.15
CA LYS A 75 1.53 -5.94 -7.53
C LYS A 75 0.21 -5.25 -7.81
N THR A 76 -0.26 -4.46 -6.84
CA THR A 76 -1.41 -3.57 -7.09
C THR A 76 -0.98 -2.48 -8.06
N ASP A 77 -1.81 -2.22 -9.06
CA ASP A 77 -1.56 -1.15 -10.03
C ASP A 77 -2.10 0.18 -9.49
N GLY A 78 -1.48 0.61 -8.40
CA GLY A 78 -1.88 1.80 -7.67
C GLY A 78 -1.79 1.55 -6.17
N GLU A 79 -1.99 2.61 -5.41
CA GLU A 79 -1.99 2.53 -3.96
C GLU A 79 -3.39 2.21 -3.44
N ILE A 80 -3.45 1.46 -2.36
CA ILE A 80 -4.68 1.12 -1.65
C ILE A 80 -4.62 1.67 -0.22
N PRO A 81 -5.78 1.89 0.44
CA PRO A 81 -5.77 2.28 1.84
C PRO A 81 -5.03 1.24 2.70
N LYS A 82 -4.19 1.71 3.61
CA LYS A 82 -3.41 0.85 4.50
C LYS A 82 -4.30 -0.15 5.24
N GLU A 83 -5.50 0.26 5.63
CA GLU A 83 -6.47 -0.59 6.31
C GLU A 83 -7.00 -1.74 5.45
N LYS A 84 -6.83 -1.66 4.13
CA LYS A 84 -7.27 -2.70 3.19
C LYS A 84 -6.19 -3.73 2.86
N ILE A 85 -4.97 -3.54 3.34
CA ILE A 85 -3.85 -4.46 3.05
C ILE A 85 -4.18 -5.89 3.47
N PHE A 86 -4.73 -6.06 4.65
CA PHE A 86 -5.08 -7.39 5.15
C PHE A 86 -6.10 -8.09 4.25
N ALA A 87 -7.15 -7.36 3.84
CA ALA A 87 -8.17 -7.89 2.93
C ALA A 87 -7.57 -8.25 1.56
N CYS A 88 -6.66 -7.41 1.05
CA CYS A 88 -5.91 -7.69 -0.18
C CYS A 88 -5.11 -8.97 -0.07
N MET A 89 -4.36 -9.14 1.01
CA MET A 89 -3.54 -10.33 1.22
C MET A 89 -4.38 -11.59 1.33
N GLU A 90 -5.57 -11.51 1.93
CA GLU A 90 -6.50 -12.63 1.99
C GLU A 90 -6.97 -13.05 0.61
N GLU A 91 -7.33 -12.10 -0.25
CA GLU A 91 -7.72 -12.40 -1.63
C GLU A 91 -6.57 -12.98 -2.44
N ILE A 92 -5.38 -12.41 -2.31
CA ILE A 92 -4.18 -12.90 -3.01
C ILE A 92 -3.86 -14.33 -2.60
N ARG A 93 -3.98 -14.64 -1.31
CA ARG A 93 -3.68 -15.96 -0.77
C ARG A 93 -4.58 -17.04 -1.37
N LYS A 94 -5.83 -16.70 -1.64
CA LYS A 94 -6.83 -17.62 -2.20
C LYS A 94 -6.75 -17.73 -3.70
N LEU A 95 -6.05 -16.84 -4.37
CA LEU A 95 -5.97 -16.78 -5.81
C LEU A 95 -5.03 -17.85 -6.36
N VAL A 96 -5.50 -18.58 -7.36
CA VAL A 96 -4.68 -19.51 -8.13
C VAL A 96 -4.93 -19.22 -9.60
N VAL A 97 -3.87 -19.02 -10.37
CA VAL A 97 -3.98 -18.71 -11.79
C VAL A 97 -3.36 -19.82 -12.63
N LYS A 98 -3.80 -19.92 -13.88
CA LYS A 98 -3.27 -20.88 -14.85
C LYS A 98 -2.18 -20.24 -15.70
N ALA A 99 -1.10 -20.98 -15.94
CA ALA A 99 -0.09 -20.55 -16.89
C ALA A 99 -0.61 -20.68 -18.32
N PRO A 100 -0.12 -19.89 -19.27
CA PRO A 100 0.92 -18.89 -19.10
C PRO A 100 0.40 -17.60 -18.47
N VAL A 101 1.26 -16.90 -17.75
CA VAL A 101 0.99 -15.57 -17.20
C VAL A 101 2.04 -14.61 -17.74
N GLN A 102 1.60 -13.48 -18.25
CA GLN A 102 2.51 -12.46 -18.78
C GLN A 102 2.54 -11.24 -17.88
N LYS A 103 3.68 -10.61 -17.82
CA LYS A 103 3.84 -9.34 -17.11
C LYS A 103 2.80 -8.33 -17.60
N GLY A 104 2.07 -7.74 -16.68
CA GLY A 104 1.00 -6.80 -16.99
C GLY A 104 -0.40 -7.42 -17.04
N ASP A 105 -0.50 -8.75 -16.97
CA ASP A 105 -1.81 -9.40 -16.94
C ASP A 105 -2.56 -9.00 -15.67
N VAL A 106 -3.83 -8.65 -15.83
CA VAL A 106 -4.71 -8.32 -14.71
C VAL A 106 -5.29 -9.61 -14.15
N LEU A 107 -4.96 -9.91 -12.90
CA LEU A 107 -5.41 -11.12 -12.22
C LEU A 107 -6.67 -10.89 -11.41
N ILE A 108 -6.80 -9.71 -10.82
CA ILE A 108 -8.00 -9.27 -10.11
C ILE A 108 -8.27 -7.83 -10.55
N PHE A 109 -9.50 -7.54 -11.01
CA PHE A 109 -9.83 -6.19 -11.49
C PHE A 109 -10.10 -5.19 -10.38
N ASN A 110 -10.58 -5.67 -9.23
CA ASN A 110 -10.97 -4.80 -8.11
C ASN A 110 -10.63 -5.51 -6.80
N ILE A 111 -9.36 -5.41 -6.41
CA ILE A 111 -8.89 -6.12 -5.22
C ILE A 111 -9.45 -5.47 -3.95
N ALA A 112 -10.03 -6.30 -3.07
CA ALA A 112 -10.60 -5.87 -1.79
C ALA A 112 -11.58 -4.69 -1.88
N GLY A 113 -12.22 -4.50 -3.03
CA GLY A 113 -13.16 -3.41 -3.25
C GLY A 113 -12.53 -2.04 -3.34
N THR A 114 -11.23 -1.96 -3.59
CA THR A 114 -10.49 -0.69 -3.63
C THR A 114 -10.55 0.02 -4.99
N GLY A 115 -11.06 -0.66 -6.02
CA GLY A 115 -11.04 -0.15 -7.39
C GLY A 115 -9.69 -0.29 -8.07
N VAL A 116 -8.70 -0.89 -7.41
CA VAL A 116 -7.34 -1.04 -7.93
C VAL A 116 -7.15 -2.47 -8.44
N PRO A 117 -6.62 -2.65 -9.68
CA PRO A 117 -6.35 -3.98 -10.20
C PRO A 117 -5.06 -4.58 -9.65
N LEU A 118 -5.03 -5.91 -9.57
CA LEU A 118 -3.83 -6.67 -9.24
C LEU A 118 -3.24 -7.19 -10.54
N LYS A 119 -1.99 -6.86 -10.81
CA LYS A 119 -1.30 -7.24 -12.05
C LYS A 119 -0.08 -8.10 -11.78
N ALA A 120 0.22 -8.99 -12.74
CA ALA A 120 1.46 -9.75 -12.72
C ALA A 120 2.64 -8.83 -13.04
N THR A 121 3.74 -8.99 -12.30
CA THR A 121 4.97 -8.23 -12.53
C THR A 121 6.08 -9.10 -13.12
N SER A 122 5.80 -10.37 -13.34
CA SER A 122 6.74 -11.30 -13.96
C SER A 122 5.99 -12.22 -14.93
N ASP A 123 6.75 -12.92 -15.76
CA ASP A 123 6.20 -13.89 -16.71
C ASP A 123 6.37 -15.31 -16.16
N VAL A 124 5.36 -16.15 -16.34
CA VAL A 124 5.45 -17.59 -16.05
C VAL A 124 4.95 -18.33 -17.28
N GLN A 125 5.83 -19.13 -17.88
CA GLN A 125 5.48 -19.90 -19.06
C GLN A 125 4.78 -21.19 -18.67
N ALA A 126 3.95 -21.70 -19.58
CA ALA A 126 3.29 -22.98 -19.37
C ALA A 126 4.31 -24.11 -19.36
N LYS A 127 4.08 -25.09 -18.49
CA LYS A 127 4.89 -26.28 -18.40
C LYS A 127 4.55 -27.19 -19.59
N LEU A 128 5.58 -27.66 -20.27
CA LEU A 128 5.42 -28.58 -21.41
C LEU A 128 5.18 -30.02 -20.95
#